data_12b6140c688d0ba83721dda9eeeb682b
#
_entry.id   12b6140c688d0ba83721dda9eeeb682b
#
_cell.length_a   1.000
_cell.length_b   1.000
_cell.length_c   1.000
_cell.angle_alpha   90.00
_cell.angle_beta   90.00
_cell.angle_gamma   90.00
#
_symmetry.space_group_name_H-M   'P 1'
#
loop_
_entity.id
_entity.type
_entity.pdbx_description
1 polymer ?
#
loop_
_entity_poly.entity_id
_entity_poly.type
_entity_poly.pdbx_seq_one_letter_code
_entity_poly.pdbx_strand_id
1 'polypeptide(L)'
;MDKETNINISVTLWTLTSKEIRRFMRIWVQTLVPPAVTMTLYFVIFGSLIGPRIGSMDGFDYVQFMIPGLIMMSVITNSYANVVSSFYSVKFQKSIEELLISPMPNWTILLGFILGGVCRGVMVGIIVFCVSLFFYPDFSIANPALTILVLFLTSILFALMGFINAVFADSFDDISVIPTFVLTPLIYLGGVFYSINILPEFWRSISLANPMLYVVNTFREGMLGISDVSISFSLTMISIFIIFFTVSSLYLLNKGIGIRD
;
A
#
# COMPACT_ATOMS: atom_id res chain seq x y z
N MET A 1 -10.25 -43.58 12.74
CA MET A 1 -9.82 -42.87 13.96
C MET A 1 -9.31 -41.50 13.53
N ASP A 2 -10.25 -40.61 13.31
CA ASP A 2 -9.95 -39.23 12.88
C ASP A 2 -9.46 -38.46 14.10
N LYS A 3 -8.14 -38.32 14.23
CA LYS A 3 -7.59 -37.26 15.07
C LYS A 3 -7.96 -35.96 14.37
N GLU A 4 -9.04 -35.32 14.80
CA GLU A 4 -9.22 -33.88 14.56
C GLU A 4 -7.96 -33.19 15.13
N THR A 5 -7.03 -32.88 14.24
CA THR A 5 -5.91 -32.02 14.58
C THR A 5 -6.50 -30.65 14.90
N ASN A 6 -6.68 -30.35 16.18
CA ASN A 6 -7.11 -29.05 16.67
C ASN A 6 -6.05 -28.01 16.27
N ILE A 7 -6.20 -27.48 15.04
CA ILE A 7 -5.30 -26.46 14.52
C ILE A 7 -5.56 -25.17 15.28
N ASN A 8 -4.57 -24.74 16.02
CA ASN A 8 -4.64 -23.44 16.67
C ASN A 8 -4.41 -22.34 15.60
N ILE A 9 -5.51 -21.83 15.02
CA ILE A 9 -5.51 -20.81 13.97
C ILE A 9 -4.68 -19.60 14.36
N SER A 10 -4.73 -19.19 15.63
CA SER A 10 -3.95 -18.05 16.13
C SER A 10 -2.44 -18.30 16.03
N VAL A 11 -1.98 -19.52 16.36
CA VAL A 11 -0.56 -19.90 16.26
C VAL A 11 -0.13 -19.92 14.79
N THR A 12 -0.95 -20.48 13.92
CA THR A 12 -0.67 -20.56 12.49
C THR A 12 -0.56 -19.17 11.87
N LEU A 13 -1.53 -18.29 12.16
CA LEU A 13 -1.53 -16.91 11.67
C LEU A 13 -0.31 -16.13 12.18
N TRP A 14 -0.01 -16.27 13.48
CA TRP A 14 1.18 -15.64 14.07
C TRP A 14 2.48 -16.13 13.42
N THR A 15 2.58 -17.42 13.16
CA THR A 15 3.77 -18.03 12.54
C THR A 15 3.99 -17.49 11.12
N LEU A 16 2.92 -17.47 10.29
CA LEU A 16 3.00 -16.94 8.94
C LEU A 16 3.32 -15.43 8.93
N THR A 17 2.62 -14.65 9.74
CA THR A 17 2.85 -13.20 9.84
C THR A 17 4.27 -12.91 10.34
N SER A 18 4.74 -13.62 11.37
CA SER A 18 6.11 -13.46 11.89
C SER A 18 7.17 -13.85 10.86
N LYS A 19 6.94 -14.91 10.06
CA LYS A 19 7.80 -15.29 8.94
C LYS A 19 7.93 -14.14 7.94
N GLU A 20 6.79 -13.53 7.54
CA GLU A 20 6.76 -12.42 6.59
C GLU A 20 7.47 -11.16 7.14
N ILE A 21 7.23 -10.82 8.40
CA ILE A 21 7.91 -9.68 9.05
C ILE A 21 9.42 -9.93 9.12
N ARG A 22 9.85 -11.11 9.59
CA ARG A 22 11.26 -11.45 9.68
C ARG A 22 11.94 -11.46 8.30
N ARG A 23 11.22 -11.83 7.25
CA ARG A 23 11.73 -11.85 5.87
C ARG A 23 12.19 -10.45 5.44
N PHE A 24 11.31 -9.43 5.48
CA PHE A 24 11.70 -8.09 5.04
C PHE A 24 12.61 -7.39 6.06
N MET A 25 12.49 -7.69 7.36
CA MET A 25 13.39 -7.14 8.38
C MET A 25 14.83 -7.68 8.29
N ARG A 26 15.01 -8.92 7.82
CA ARG A 26 16.36 -9.47 7.59
C ARG A 26 17.14 -8.65 6.55
N ILE A 27 16.45 -8.08 5.58
CA ILE A 27 17.03 -7.27 4.52
C ILE A 27 16.59 -5.79 4.63
N TRP A 28 16.46 -5.28 5.87
CA TRP A 28 15.91 -3.94 6.13
C TRP A 28 16.61 -2.81 5.35
N VAL A 29 17.91 -2.93 5.11
CA VAL A 29 18.67 -1.97 4.31
C VAL A 29 18.12 -1.88 2.88
N GLN A 30 17.71 -3.01 2.29
CA GLN A 30 17.15 -3.06 0.94
C GLN A 30 15.66 -2.73 0.89
N THR A 31 14.94 -2.89 2.00
CA THR A 31 13.48 -2.77 2.04
C THR A 31 12.98 -1.45 2.62
N LEU A 32 13.70 -0.87 3.59
CA LEU A 32 13.28 0.34 4.32
C LEU A 32 14.13 1.57 3.98
N VAL A 33 15.42 1.40 3.67
CA VAL A 33 16.30 2.55 3.36
C VAL A 33 15.97 3.20 2.01
N PRO A 34 15.73 2.47 0.90
CA PRO A 34 15.45 3.11 -0.38
C PRO A 34 14.23 4.02 -0.36
N PRO A 35 13.08 3.64 0.23
CA PRO A 35 11.95 4.57 0.38
C PRO A 35 12.32 5.85 1.14
N ALA A 36 13.07 5.74 2.24
CA ALA A 36 13.51 6.90 3.02
C ALA A 36 14.38 7.84 2.18
N VAL A 37 15.39 7.31 1.47
CA VAL A 37 16.27 8.09 0.59
C VAL A 37 15.49 8.74 -0.54
N THR A 38 14.62 7.98 -1.21
CA THR A 38 13.81 8.49 -2.33
C THR A 38 12.90 9.63 -1.86
N MET A 39 12.22 9.47 -0.73
CA MET A 39 11.33 10.51 -0.21
C MET A 39 12.10 11.73 0.30
N THR A 40 13.28 11.55 0.89
CA THR A 40 14.17 12.66 1.22
C THR A 40 14.51 13.46 -0.04
N LEU A 41 14.84 12.80 -1.16
CA LEU A 41 15.10 13.49 -2.43
C LEU A 41 13.87 14.22 -2.96
N TYR A 42 12.67 13.64 -2.85
CA TYR A 42 11.43 14.34 -3.20
C TYR A 42 11.23 15.59 -2.34
N PHE A 43 11.44 15.52 -1.02
CA PHE A 43 11.35 16.70 -0.15
C PHE A 43 12.41 17.78 -0.48
N VAL A 44 13.62 17.38 -0.81
CA VAL A 44 14.66 18.34 -1.23
C VAL A 44 14.29 19.00 -2.56
N ILE A 45 13.93 18.22 -3.57
CA ILE A 45 13.65 18.75 -4.92
C ILE A 45 12.37 19.58 -4.91
N PHE A 46 11.26 18.98 -4.51
CA PHE A 46 9.94 19.63 -4.58
C PHE A 46 9.70 20.60 -3.42
N GLY A 47 10.24 20.29 -2.24
CA GLY A 47 10.12 21.17 -1.08
C GLY A 47 11.04 22.37 -1.15
N SER A 48 12.36 22.17 -1.21
CA SER A 48 13.32 23.25 -1.08
C SER A 48 13.62 23.99 -2.39
N LEU A 49 13.59 23.29 -3.56
CA LEU A 49 13.97 23.90 -4.84
C LEU A 49 12.74 24.42 -5.61
N ILE A 50 11.65 23.69 -5.64
CA ILE A 50 10.45 24.01 -6.44
C ILE A 50 9.40 24.72 -5.56
N GLY A 51 9.25 24.31 -4.29
CA GLY A 51 8.24 24.83 -3.35
C GLY A 51 8.19 26.36 -3.27
N PRO A 52 9.31 27.07 -3.11
CA PRO A 52 9.32 28.54 -3.08
C PRO A 52 8.77 29.22 -4.35
N ARG A 53 8.76 28.51 -5.48
CA ARG A 53 8.22 29.03 -6.75
C ARG A 53 6.72 28.77 -6.88
N ILE A 54 6.21 27.70 -6.28
CA ILE A 54 4.77 27.34 -6.26
C ILE A 54 4.05 28.15 -5.18
N GLY A 55 4.70 28.36 -4.03
CA GLY A 55 4.13 29.06 -2.88
C GLY A 55 3.20 28.18 -2.06
N SER A 56 1.93 28.59 -1.92
CA SER A 56 0.91 27.84 -1.17
C SER A 56 -0.04 27.09 -2.12
N MET A 57 -0.55 25.95 -1.64
CA MET A 57 -1.56 25.14 -2.30
C MET A 57 -2.68 24.80 -1.31
N ASP A 58 -3.92 25.16 -1.66
CA ASP A 58 -5.12 25.00 -0.81
C ASP A 58 -4.94 25.55 0.64
N GLY A 59 -4.20 26.67 0.77
CA GLY A 59 -3.97 27.35 2.05
C GLY A 59 -2.80 26.81 2.90
N PHE A 60 -2.06 25.82 2.41
CA PHE A 60 -0.89 25.25 3.07
C PHE A 60 0.37 25.51 2.26
N ASP A 61 1.52 25.58 2.93
CA ASP A 61 2.80 25.59 2.23
C ASP A 61 2.92 24.35 1.35
N TYR A 62 3.52 24.48 0.17
CA TYR A 62 3.63 23.38 -0.78
C TYR A 62 4.30 22.12 -0.19
N VAL A 63 5.31 22.30 0.67
CA VAL A 63 5.95 21.18 1.39
C VAL A 63 4.93 20.44 2.26
N GLN A 64 4.17 21.19 3.05
CA GLN A 64 3.14 20.65 3.94
C GLN A 64 2.06 19.91 3.17
N PHE A 65 1.61 20.48 2.04
CA PHE A 65 0.62 19.86 1.15
C PHE A 65 1.08 18.51 0.58
N MET A 66 2.39 18.37 0.26
CA MET A 66 2.93 17.14 -0.33
C MET A 66 3.11 15.98 0.67
N ILE A 67 3.29 16.27 1.97
CA ILE A 67 3.60 15.25 2.99
C ILE A 67 2.63 14.06 2.94
N PRO A 68 1.30 14.26 2.99
CA PRO A 68 0.34 13.15 2.92
C PRO A 68 0.46 12.32 1.65
N GLY A 69 0.65 12.99 0.51
CA GLY A 69 0.80 12.34 -0.79
C GLY A 69 2.03 11.43 -0.87
N LEU A 70 3.18 11.92 -0.41
CA LEU A 70 4.44 11.15 -0.40
C LEU A 70 4.39 9.96 0.57
N ILE A 71 3.75 10.12 1.73
CA ILE A 71 3.52 9.00 2.65
C ILE A 71 2.67 7.94 1.96
N MET A 72 1.53 8.31 1.36
CA MET A 72 0.64 7.36 0.68
C MET A 72 1.33 6.69 -0.50
N MET A 73 2.07 7.42 -1.32
CA MET A 73 2.88 6.85 -2.40
C MET A 73 3.82 5.75 -1.88
N SER A 74 4.48 5.99 -0.76
CA SER A 74 5.39 5.02 -0.13
C SER A 74 4.66 3.81 0.44
N VAL A 75 3.52 4.02 1.11
CA VAL A 75 2.68 2.96 1.68
C VAL A 75 2.14 2.05 0.58
N ILE A 76 1.58 2.62 -0.47
CA ILE A 76 1.03 1.91 -1.63
C ILE A 76 2.09 1.00 -2.24
N THR A 77 3.22 1.57 -2.63
CA THR A 77 4.29 0.84 -3.31
C THR A 77 4.90 -0.26 -2.45
N ASN A 78 5.10 0.01 -1.15
CA ASN A 78 5.76 -0.96 -0.27
C ASN A 78 4.85 -2.06 0.24
N SER A 79 3.57 -1.79 0.50
CA SER A 79 2.58 -2.82 0.84
C SER A 79 2.41 -3.80 -0.32
N TYR A 80 2.25 -3.27 -1.53
CA TYR A 80 2.15 -4.06 -2.76
C TYR A 80 3.41 -4.90 -3.01
N ALA A 81 4.59 -4.25 -3.04
CA ALA A 81 5.86 -4.90 -3.35
C ALA A 81 6.21 -6.01 -2.35
N ASN A 82 5.83 -5.86 -1.06
CA ASN A 82 6.07 -6.90 -0.07
C ASN A 82 5.33 -8.19 -0.41
N VAL A 83 4.05 -8.09 -0.70
CA VAL A 83 3.21 -9.27 -0.93
C VAL A 83 3.51 -9.90 -2.28
N VAL A 84 3.64 -9.09 -3.34
CA VAL A 84 3.93 -9.62 -4.67
C VAL A 84 5.25 -10.40 -4.70
N SER A 85 6.30 -9.85 -4.09
CA SER A 85 7.61 -10.50 -4.06
C SER A 85 7.62 -11.75 -3.16
N SER A 86 6.91 -11.69 -2.02
CA SER A 86 6.85 -12.81 -1.08
C SER A 86 6.08 -13.98 -1.64
N PHE A 87 4.84 -13.74 -2.06
CA PHE A 87 3.97 -14.79 -2.54
C PHE A 87 4.51 -15.43 -3.83
N TYR A 88 5.00 -14.60 -4.77
CA TYR A 88 5.62 -15.11 -5.98
C TYR A 88 6.86 -15.97 -5.68
N SER A 89 7.71 -15.57 -4.73
CA SER A 89 8.88 -16.38 -4.34
C SER A 89 8.46 -17.75 -3.77
N VAL A 90 7.38 -17.82 -3.00
CA VAL A 90 6.84 -19.07 -2.45
C VAL A 90 6.24 -19.94 -3.58
N LYS A 91 5.55 -19.32 -4.56
CA LYS A 91 5.03 -19.99 -5.76
C LYS A 91 6.18 -20.53 -6.62
N PHE A 92 7.16 -19.71 -6.93
CA PHE A 92 8.33 -20.07 -7.77
C PHE A 92 9.13 -21.24 -7.19
N GLN A 93 9.29 -21.27 -5.85
CA GLN A 93 9.97 -22.37 -5.14
C GLN A 93 9.08 -23.60 -4.95
N LYS A 94 7.84 -23.61 -5.45
CA LYS A 94 6.82 -24.66 -5.25
C LYS A 94 6.47 -24.95 -3.77
N SER A 95 6.98 -24.16 -2.84
CA SER A 95 6.67 -24.31 -1.40
C SER A 95 5.23 -23.87 -1.04
N ILE A 96 4.50 -23.27 -1.97
CA ILE A 96 3.07 -22.99 -1.82
C ILE A 96 2.25 -24.29 -1.72
N GLU A 97 2.67 -25.37 -2.38
CA GLU A 97 1.99 -26.66 -2.33
C GLU A 97 1.99 -27.23 -0.90
N GLU A 98 3.10 -27.07 -0.18
CA GLU A 98 3.20 -27.49 1.23
C GLU A 98 2.19 -26.71 2.11
N LEU A 99 2.02 -25.41 1.84
CA LEU A 99 1.04 -24.59 2.54
C LEU A 99 -0.40 -25.01 2.23
N LEU A 100 -0.69 -25.37 0.97
CA LEU A 100 -2.02 -25.79 0.53
C LEU A 100 -2.41 -27.22 0.97
N ILE A 101 -1.43 -28.09 1.18
CA ILE A 101 -1.65 -29.45 1.73
C ILE A 101 -1.80 -29.41 3.24
N SER A 102 -1.24 -28.38 3.89
CA SER A 102 -1.38 -28.25 5.34
C SER A 102 -2.86 -28.07 5.73
N PRO A 103 -3.28 -28.57 6.91
CA PRO A 103 -4.67 -28.52 7.33
C PRO A 103 -5.16 -27.12 7.72
N MET A 104 -4.47 -26.04 7.30
CA MET A 104 -4.88 -24.66 7.59
C MET A 104 -5.85 -24.11 6.53
N PRO A 105 -6.83 -23.28 6.91
CA PRO A 105 -7.77 -22.71 5.96
C PRO A 105 -7.08 -21.64 5.08
N ASN A 106 -7.49 -21.55 3.80
CA ASN A 106 -6.90 -20.64 2.81
C ASN A 106 -6.93 -19.15 3.23
N TRP A 107 -7.95 -18.74 3.97
CA TRP A 107 -8.01 -17.36 4.48
C TRP A 107 -6.89 -17.04 5.47
N THR A 108 -6.37 -18.03 6.22
CA THR A 108 -5.22 -17.85 7.14
C THR A 108 -3.94 -17.64 6.33
N ILE A 109 -3.78 -18.35 5.21
CA ILE A 109 -2.66 -18.15 4.28
C ILE A 109 -2.71 -16.73 3.73
N LEU A 110 -3.85 -16.31 3.18
CA LEU A 110 -4.05 -14.96 2.65
C LEU A 110 -3.72 -13.89 3.70
N LEU A 111 -4.32 -13.98 4.88
CA LEU A 111 -4.10 -13.02 5.96
C LEU A 111 -2.63 -12.94 6.40
N GLY A 112 -1.91 -14.07 6.44
CA GLY A 112 -0.48 -14.08 6.80
C GLY A 112 0.36 -13.20 5.86
N PHE A 113 0.17 -13.34 4.54
CA PHE A 113 0.85 -12.51 3.54
C PHE A 113 0.40 -11.05 3.60
N ILE A 114 -0.92 -10.80 3.70
CA ILE A 114 -1.48 -9.44 3.77
C ILE A 114 -0.95 -8.69 4.99
N LEU A 115 -0.96 -9.31 6.17
CA LEU A 115 -0.42 -8.69 7.39
C LEU A 115 1.07 -8.37 7.27
N GLY A 116 1.85 -9.22 6.59
CA GLY A 116 3.25 -8.92 6.26
C GLY A 116 3.39 -7.65 5.39
N GLY A 117 2.52 -7.51 4.36
CA GLY A 117 2.45 -6.32 3.51
C GLY A 117 2.03 -5.07 4.28
N VAL A 118 1.01 -5.18 5.12
CA VAL A 118 0.52 -4.10 5.99
C VAL A 118 1.62 -3.63 6.94
N CYS A 119 2.30 -4.55 7.62
CA CYS A 119 3.39 -4.20 8.54
C CYS A 119 4.49 -3.41 7.81
N ARG A 120 4.92 -3.85 6.62
CA ARG A 120 5.95 -3.14 5.87
C ARG A 120 5.46 -1.78 5.37
N GLY A 121 4.24 -1.69 4.83
CA GLY A 121 3.65 -0.44 4.37
C GLY A 121 3.54 0.60 5.49
N VAL A 122 3.01 0.19 6.66
CA VAL A 122 2.89 1.05 7.84
C VAL A 122 4.28 1.49 8.35
N MET A 123 5.25 0.58 8.45
CA MET A 123 6.62 0.95 8.87
C MET A 123 7.24 1.97 7.92
N VAL A 124 7.13 1.78 6.62
CA VAL A 124 7.64 2.74 5.63
C VAL A 124 6.88 4.07 5.73
N GLY A 125 5.56 4.05 5.90
CA GLY A 125 4.76 5.25 6.13
C GLY A 125 5.24 6.06 7.34
N ILE A 126 5.53 5.39 8.46
CA ILE A 126 6.09 6.02 9.66
C ILE A 126 7.49 6.58 9.39
N ILE A 127 8.36 5.84 8.70
CA ILE A 127 9.70 6.32 8.34
C ILE A 127 9.62 7.59 7.48
N VAL A 128 8.76 7.60 6.47
CA VAL A 128 8.58 8.76 5.59
C VAL A 128 7.99 9.95 6.36
N PHE A 129 7.04 9.69 7.27
CA PHE A 129 6.53 10.74 8.16
C PHE A 129 7.64 11.31 9.05
N CYS A 130 8.48 10.47 9.67
CA CYS A 130 9.64 10.95 10.45
C CYS A 130 10.60 11.77 9.58
N VAL A 131 10.87 11.36 8.34
CA VAL A 131 11.67 12.12 7.39
C VAL A 131 11.03 13.47 7.10
N SER A 132 9.70 13.55 6.91
CA SER A 132 9.01 14.81 6.63
C SER A 132 9.14 15.84 7.75
N LEU A 133 9.24 15.40 9.01
CA LEU A 133 9.42 16.29 10.17
C LEU A 133 10.77 17.03 10.17
N PHE A 134 11.79 16.54 9.47
CA PHE A 134 13.03 17.30 9.26
C PHE A 134 12.85 18.50 8.32
N PHE A 135 11.88 18.41 7.39
CA PHE A 135 11.58 19.48 6.43
C PHE A 135 10.47 20.41 6.93
N TYR A 136 9.56 19.89 7.74
CA TYR A 136 8.47 20.65 8.34
C TYR A 136 8.23 20.20 9.80
N PRO A 137 9.00 20.75 10.76
CA PRO A 137 8.95 20.31 12.18
C PRO A 137 7.62 20.58 12.88
N ASP A 138 6.91 21.64 12.50
CA ASP A 138 5.66 22.07 13.12
C ASP A 138 4.41 21.40 12.50
N PHE A 139 4.58 20.22 11.90
CA PHE A 139 3.49 19.49 11.28
C PHE A 139 2.53 18.95 12.34
N SER A 140 1.27 19.36 12.28
CA SER A 140 0.21 18.86 13.15
C SER A 140 -0.79 18.00 12.33
N ILE A 141 -1.20 16.87 12.90
CA ILE A 141 -2.20 15.99 12.28
C ILE A 141 -3.59 16.44 12.73
N ALA A 142 -4.44 16.81 11.76
CA ALA A 142 -5.78 17.31 12.02
C ALA A 142 -6.72 16.25 12.62
N ASN A 143 -6.71 15.04 12.07
CA ASN A 143 -7.52 13.91 12.53
C ASN A 143 -6.70 12.62 12.56
N PRO A 144 -6.03 12.30 13.70
CA PRO A 144 -5.20 11.10 13.83
C PRO A 144 -5.96 9.79 13.59
N ALA A 145 -7.23 9.72 14.03
CA ALA A 145 -8.03 8.51 13.88
C ALA A 145 -8.29 8.19 12.39
N LEU A 146 -8.67 9.19 11.60
CA LEU A 146 -8.87 9.05 10.16
C LEU A 146 -7.55 8.71 9.45
N THR A 147 -6.45 9.38 9.82
CA THR A 147 -5.11 9.12 9.28
C THR A 147 -4.69 7.66 9.48
N ILE A 148 -4.81 7.13 10.69
CA ILE A 148 -4.48 5.74 11.00
C ILE A 148 -5.40 4.77 10.25
N LEU A 149 -6.70 5.03 10.24
CA LEU A 149 -7.68 4.19 9.54
C LEU A 149 -7.32 4.07 8.05
N VAL A 150 -7.10 5.19 7.37
CA VAL A 150 -6.79 5.21 5.93
C VAL A 150 -5.44 4.56 5.65
N LEU A 151 -4.44 4.75 6.52
CA LEU A 151 -3.14 4.10 6.42
C LEU A 151 -3.27 2.57 6.39
N PHE A 152 -4.07 1.99 7.30
CA PHE A 152 -4.32 0.55 7.35
C PHE A 152 -5.15 0.07 6.16
N LEU A 153 -6.25 0.75 5.82
CA LEU A 153 -7.10 0.36 4.69
C LEU A 153 -6.32 0.37 3.37
N THR A 154 -5.50 1.40 3.15
CA THR A 154 -4.62 1.49 1.98
C THR A 154 -3.62 0.35 1.95
N SER A 155 -2.95 0.08 3.06
CA SER A 155 -1.98 -1.01 3.16
C SER A 155 -2.61 -2.37 2.85
N ILE A 156 -3.83 -2.63 3.35
CA ILE A 156 -4.58 -3.86 3.06
C ILE A 156 -4.94 -3.94 1.58
N LEU A 157 -5.50 -2.86 1.01
CA LEU A 157 -5.92 -2.81 -0.38
C LEU A 157 -4.77 -3.17 -1.33
N PHE A 158 -3.63 -2.51 -1.16
CA PHE A 158 -2.48 -2.72 -2.05
C PHE A 158 -1.72 -4.02 -1.79
N ALA A 159 -1.76 -4.53 -0.56
CA ALA A 159 -1.30 -5.88 -0.26
C ALA A 159 -2.13 -6.94 -1.00
N LEU A 160 -3.47 -6.81 -1.03
CA LEU A 160 -4.36 -7.69 -1.79
C LEU A 160 -4.13 -7.60 -3.30
N MET A 161 -3.94 -6.40 -3.84
CA MET A 161 -3.59 -6.22 -5.25
C MET A 161 -2.24 -6.88 -5.60
N GLY A 162 -1.23 -6.74 -4.72
CA GLY A 162 0.05 -7.42 -4.87
C GLY A 162 -0.08 -8.94 -4.83
N PHE A 163 -0.98 -9.47 -4.00
CA PHE A 163 -1.27 -10.90 -3.94
C PHE A 163 -1.83 -11.41 -5.28
N ILE A 164 -2.83 -10.73 -5.84
CA ILE A 164 -3.44 -11.13 -7.12
C ILE A 164 -2.41 -11.07 -8.26
N ASN A 165 -1.59 -10.00 -8.32
CA ASN A 165 -0.51 -9.96 -9.31
C ASN A 165 0.44 -11.16 -9.17
N ALA A 166 0.85 -11.52 -7.97
CA ALA A 166 1.74 -12.64 -7.73
C ALA A 166 1.13 -14.00 -8.15
N VAL A 167 -0.19 -14.15 -8.03
CA VAL A 167 -0.91 -15.35 -8.51
C VAL A 167 -0.78 -15.51 -10.02
N PHE A 168 -0.94 -14.43 -10.78
CA PHE A 168 -0.91 -14.45 -12.25
C PHE A 168 0.48 -14.26 -12.85
N ALA A 169 1.49 -13.91 -12.07
CA ALA A 169 2.85 -13.75 -12.56
C ALA A 169 3.49 -15.11 -12.86
N ASP A 170 4.16 -15.22 -14.01
CA ASP A 170 4.90 -16.42 -14.44
C ASP A 170 6.43 -16.22 -14.32
N SER A 171 6.88 -14.97 -14.23
CA SER A 171 8.29 -14.62 -14.08
C SER A 171 8.52 -13.52 -13.04
N PHE A 172 9.79 -13.35 -12.61
CA PHE A 172 10.17 -12.21 -11.74
C PHE A 172 10.03 -10.86 -12.46
N ASP A 173 10.05 -10.84 -13.78
CA ASP A 173 9.81 -9.62 -14.54
C ASP A 173 8.34 -9.24 -14.51
N ASP A 174 7.43 -10.19 -14.59
CA ASP A 174 5.97 -9.95 -14.59
C ASP A 174 5.49 -9.27 -13.31
N ILE A 175 6.09 -9.59 -12.16
CA ILE A 175 5.72 -8.93 -10.90
C ILE A 175 6.06 -7.44 -10.87
N SER A 176 6.94 -6.97 -11.76
CA SER A 176 7.33 -5.56 -11.86
C SER A 176 6.53 -4.77 -12.90
N VAL A 177 5.82 -5.44 -13.81
CA VAL A 177 5.04 -4.80 -14.89
C VAL A 177 3.92 -3.93 -14.33
N ILE A 178 3.08 -4.49 -13.45
CA ILE A 178 1.95 -3.74 -12.87
C ILE A 178 2.42 -2.54 -12.03
N PRO A 179 3.40 -2.65 -11.11
CA PRO A 179 3.89 -1.48 -10.39
C PRO A 179 4.44 -0.40 -11.31
N THR A 180 5.18 -0.77 -12.32
CA THR A 180 5.87 0.19 -13.19
C THR A 180 4.92 0.89 -14.16
N PHE A 181 4.07 0.13 -14.84
CA PHE A 181 3.25 0.66 -15.93
C PHE A 181 1.82 1.04 -15.51
N VAL A 182 1.33 0.55 -14.38
CA VAL A 182 -0.03 0.84 -13.90
C VAL A 182 0.00 1.65 -12.60
N LEU A 183 0.63 1.13 -11.53
CA LEU A 183 0.59 1.81 -10.24
C LEU A 183 1.31 3.16 -10.26
N THR A 184 2.50 3.23 -10.85
CA THR A 184 3.29 4.48 -10.87
C THR A 184 2.54 5.61 -11.58
N PRO A 185 2.02 5.46 -12.81
CA PRO A 185 1.22 6.51 -13.45
C PRO A 185 -0.04 6.88 -12.65
N LEU A 186 -0.76 5.90 -12.10
CA LEU A 186 -1.96 6.17 -11.31
C LEU A 186 -1.64 6.93 -10.02
N ILE A 187 -0.53 6.61 -9.34
CA ILE A 187 -0.09 7.32 -8.13
C ILE A 187 0.21 8.78 -8.47
N TYR A 188 0.96 9.05 -9.55
CA TYR A 188 1.26 10.42 -9.96
C TYR A 188 0.00 11.22 -10.33
N LEU A 189 -0.95 10.59 -11.03
CA LEU A 189 -2.25 11.18 -11.33
C LEU A 189 -3.23 11.18 -10.15
N GLY A 190 -2.85 10.59 -9.03
CA GLY A 190 -3.63 10.51 -7.79
C GLY A 190 -3.59 11.77 -6.92
N GLY A 191 -3.04 12.89 -7.41
CA GLY A 191 -3.00 14.14 -6.65
C GLY A 191 -1.94 14.16 -5.54
N VAL A 192 -0.86 13.39 -5.67
CA VAL A 192 0.24 13.38 -4.69
C VAL A 192 0.93 14.74 -4.61
N PHE A 193 1.18 15.37 -5.76
CA PHE A 193 1.96 16.60 -5.89
C PHE A 193 1.14 17.84 -6.16
N TYR A 194 -0.17 17.72 -6.38
CA TYR A 194 -1.05 18.82 -6.77
C TYR A 194 -2.49 18.55 -6.31
N SER A 195 -3.27 19.64 -6.19
CA SER A 195 -4.72 19.58 -6.03
C SER A 195 -5.39 19.39 -7.39
N ILE A 196 -6.42 18.53 -7.46
CA ILE A 196 -7.14 18.32 -8.73
C ILE A 196 -7.85 19.56 -9.23
N ASN A 197 -8.06 20.54 -8.36
CA ASN A 197 -8.75 21.78 -8.69
C ASN A 197 -7.94 22.68 -9.65
N ILE A 198 -6.62 22.49 -9.73
CA ILE A 198 -5.75 23.24 -10.66
C ILE A 198 -5.64 22.58 -12.05
N LEU A 199 -6.18 21.35 -12.21
CA LEU A 199 -6.06 20.63 -13.47
C LEU A 199 -7.06 21.14 -14.53
N PRO A 200 -6.67 21.16 -15.81
CA PRO A 200 -7.61 21.29 -16.93
C PRO A 200 -8.68 20.19 -16.88
N GLU A 201 -9.89 20.48 -17.36
CA GLU A 201 -11.07 19.62 -17.24
C GLU A 201 -10.84 18.17 -17.71
N PHE A 202 -10.11 17.99 -18.80
CA PHE A 202 -9.74 16.67 -19.31
C PHE A 202 -8.94 15.85 -18.29
N TRP A 203 -7.87 16.39 -17.73
CA TRP A 203 -7.02 15.72 -16.76
C TRP A 203 -7.72 15.52 -15.41
N ARG A 204 -8.57 16.50 -15.03
CA ARG A 204 -9.41 16.39 -13.84
C ARG A 204 -10.36 15.19 -13.94
N SER A 205 -11.00 15.00 -15.10
CA SER A 205 -11.89 13.85 -15.32
C SER A 205 -11.15 12.52 -15.25
N ILE A 206 -9.94 12.43 -15.79
CA ILE A 206 -9.09 11.22 -15.67
C ILE A 206 -8.70 10.99 -14.20
N SER A 207 -8.30 12.03 -13.48
CA SER A 207 -7.95 11.91 -12.06
C SER A 207 -9.14 11.46 -11.21
N LEU A 208 -10.35 11.95 -11.49
CA LEU A 208 -11.57 11.53 -10.80
C LEU A 208 -11.93 10.04 -11.06
N ALA A 209 -11.52 9.47 -12.19
CA ALA A 209 -11.67 8.04 -12.46
C ALA A 209 -10.57 7.19 -11.77
N ASN A 210 -9.55 7.82 -11.22
CA ASN A 210 -8.40 7.16 -10.61
C ASN A 210 -8.66 6.80 -9.13
N PRO A 211 -8.66 5.52 -8.74
CA PRO A 211 -8.87 5.12 -7.34
C PRO A 211 -7.78 5.65 -6.37
N MET A 212 -6.56 5.93 -6.87
CA MET A 212 -5.49 6.47 -6.03
C MET A 212 -5.81 7.87 -5.49
N LEU A 213 -6.56 8.66 -6.27
CA LEU A 213 -7.01 9.98 -5.84
C LEU A 213 -7.77 9.94 -4.52
N TYR A 214 -8.70 9.00 -4.40
CA TYR A 214 -9.55 8.87 -3.21
C TYR A 214 -8.74 8.45 -1.99
N VAL A 215 -7.77 7.58 -2.16
CA VAL A 215 -6.85 7.17 -1.09
C VAL A 215 -6.00 8.36 -0.61
N VAL A 216 -5.36 9.07 -1.53
CA VAL A 216 -4.46 10.20 -1.22
C VAL A 216 -5.25 11.34 -0.58
N ASN A 217 -6.42 11.69 -1.14
CA ASN A 217 -7.25 12.79 -0.61
C ASN A 217 -7.84 12.48 0.77
N THR A 218 -8.32 11.24 1.01
CA THR A 218 -8.83 10.89 2.34
C THR A 218 -7.72 10.90 3.39
N PHE A 219 -6.52 10.49 3.02
CA PHE A 219 -5.37 10.59 3.92
C PHE A 219 -4.95 12.04 4.16
N ARG A 220 -4.99 12.88 3.12
CA ARG A 220 -4.74 14.33 3.24
C ARG A 220 -5.74 15.01 4.15
N GLU A 221 -7.01 14.65 4.06
CA GLU A 221 -8.04 15.11 5.01
C GLU A 221 -7.71 14.73 6.45
N GLY A 222 -7.27 13.48 6.69
CA GLY A 222 -6.83 13.06 8.02
C GLY A 222 -5.63 13.86 8.54
N MET A 223 -4.69 14.19 7.68
CA MET A 223 -3.46 14.88 8.07
C MET A 223 -3.59 16.41 8.11
N LEU A 224 -4.27 17.02 7.13
CA LEU A 224 -4.34 18.48 6.96
C LEU A 224 -5.74 19.07 7.16
N GLY A 225 -6.79 18.25 7.19
CA GLY A 225 -8.17 18.69 7.27
C GLY A 225 -8.74 19.24 5.95
N ILE A 226 -8.10 18.89 4.81
CA ILE A 226 -8.56 19.30 3.47
C ILE A 226 -8.68 18.10 2.54
N SER A 227 -9.71 18.12 1.70
CA SER A 227 -9.91 17.11 0.66
C SER A 227 -10.62 17.70 -0.55
N ASP A 228 -10.20 17.28 -1.73
CA ASP A 228 -10.85 17.64 -3.00
C ASP A 228 -12.13 16.82 -3.28
N VAL A 229 -12.34 15.73 -2.52
CA VAL A 229 -13.43 14.75 -2.72
C VAL A 229 -14.10 14.38 -1.39
N SER A 230 -15.36 13.91 -1.43
CA SER A 230 -16.06 13.55 -0.21
C SER A 230 -15.44 12.32 0.46
N ILE A 231 -15.19 12.40 1.77
CA ILE A 231 -14.59 11.35 2.59
C ILE A 231 -15.44 10.09 2.59
N SER A 232 -16.76 10.24 2.76
CA SER A 232 -17.70 9.12 2.81
C SER A 232 -17.67 8.30 1.51
N PHE A 233 -17.64 8.97 0.36
CA PHE A 233 -17.52 8.31 -0.94
C PHE A 233 -16.19 7.58 -1.06
N SER A 234 -15.10 8.21 -0.69
CA SER A 234 -13.76 7.64 -0.77
C SER A 234 -13.61 6.40 0.12
N LEU A 235 -14.06 6.44 1.37
CA LEU A 235 -14.02 5.30 2.29
C LEU A 235 -14.90 4.16 1.80
N THR A 236 -16.08 4.45 1.25
CA THR A 236 -16.96 3.44 0.65
C THR A 236 -16.28 2.76 -0.54
N MET A 237 -15.67 3.54 -1.42
CA MET A 237 -14.94 3.03 -2.59
C MET A 237 -13.77 2.14 -2.18
N ILE A 238 -12.93 2.58 -1.25
CA ILE A 238 -11.81 1.80 -0.71
C ILE A 238 -12.33 0.47 -0.12
N SER A 239 -13.41 0.52 0.66
CA SER A 239 -14.00 -0.67 1.29
C SER A 239 -14.54 -1.66 0.25
N ILE A 240 -15.21 -1.18 -0.80
CA ILE A 240 -15.70 -2.02 -1.91
C ILE A 240 -14.54 -2.71 -2.61
N PHE A 241 -13.45 -2.00 -2.90
CA PHE A 241 -12.25 -2.60 -3.51
C PHE A 241 -11.59 -3.63 -2.59
N ILE A 242 -11.48 -3.37 -1.28
CA ILE A 242 -10.94 -4.35 -0.34
C ILE A 242 -11.79 -5.63 -0.34
N ILE A 243 -13.11 -5.50 -0.27
CA ILE A 243 -14.02 -6.66 -0.32
C ILE A 243 -13.84 -7.42 -1.64
N PHE A 244 -13.88 -6.70 -2.77
CA PHE A 244 -13.72 -7.29 -4.11
C PHE A 244 -12.39 -8.08 -4.22
N PHE A 245 -11.26 -7.47 -3.85
CA PHE A 245 -9.96 -8.12 -3.95
C PHE A 245 -9.79 -9.25 -2.91
N THR A 246 -10.40 -9.14 -1.73
CA THR A 246 -10.40 -10.23 -0.74
C THR A 246 -11.16 -11.45 -1.27
N VAL A 247 -12.38 -11.25 -1.78
CA VAL A 247 -13.18 -12.33 -2.36
C VAL A 247 -12.48 -12.96 -3.56
N SER A 248 -11.90 -12.14 -4.44
CA SER A 248 -11.15 -12.61 -5.60
C SER A 248 -9.93 -13.45 -5.17
N SER A 249 -9.14 -12.97 -4.19
CA SER A 249 -7.96 -13.67 -3.68
C SER A 249 -8.33 -15.02 -3.05
N LEU A 250 -9.39 -15.07 -2.26
CA LEU A 250 -9.88 -16.30 -1.67
C LEU A 250 -10.42 -17.28 -2.72
N TYR A 251 -11.10 -16.76 -3.75
CA TYR A 251 -11.58 -17.59 -4.86
C TYR A 251 -10.40 -18.23 -5.61
N LEU A 252 -9.36 -17.47 -5.93
CA LEU A 252 -8.16 -17.96 -6.61
C LEU A 252 -7.45 -19.04 -5.77
N LEU A 253 -7.26 -18.80 -4.47
CA LEU A 253 -6.67 -19.79 -3.56
C LEU A 253 -7.50 -21.07 -3.45
N ASN A 254 -8.83 -20.95 -3.33
CA ASN A 254 -9.70 -22.10 -3.18
C ASN A 254 -9.76 -22.96 -4.45
N LYS A 255 -9.68 -22.34 -5.62
CA LYS A 255 -9.66 -23.04 -6.91
C LYS A 255 -8.26 -23.49 -7.34
N GLY A 256 -7.20 -22.96 -6.72
CA GLY A 256 -5.82 -23.24 -7.11
C GLY A 256 -5.42 -22.62 -8.45
N ILE A 257 -6.20 -21.64 -8.95
CA ILE A 257 -5.96 -20.99 -10.25
C ILE A 257 -4.66 -20.19 -10.18
N GLY A 258 -3.75 -20.44 -11.13
CA GLY A 258 -2.44 -19.79 -11.20
C GLY A 258 -1.47 -20.18 -10.08
N ILE A 259 -1.79 -21.21 -9.29
CA ILE A 259 -1.00 -21.65 -8.13
C ILE A 259 -0.60 -23.13 -8.26
N ARG A 260 -1.47 -23.93 -8.89
CA ARG A 260 -1.25 -25.35 -9.19
C ARG A 260 -1.05 -25.51 -10.69
N ASP A 261 0.12 -26.00 -11.07
CA ASP A 261 0.42 -26.44 -12.45
C ASP A 261 -0.23 -27.80 -12.73
#